data_a724c3f383d233e2a1eb1834103a743d
#
_entry.id   a724c3f383d233e2a1eb1834103a743d
#
_cell.length_a   1.000
_cell.length_b   1.000
_cell.length_c   1.000
_cell.angle_alpha   90.00
_cell.angle_beta   90.00
_cell.angle_gamma   90.00
#
_symmetry.space_group_name_H-M   'P 1'
#
loop_
_entity.id
_entity.type
_entity.pdbx_description
1 polymer ?
#
loop_
_entity_poly.entity_id
_entity_poly.type
_entity_poly.pdbx_seq_one_letter_code
_entity_poly.pdbx_strand_id
1 'polypeptide(L)'
;MIETDRLVAGAPSSPQEEAFERTLRPRLLDDYIGQEKIRGQFSVFIEAARKRREALDHVLLFGPPGLGKTTLAHIVAHEMGVNLRHTSGPVLERPGDLAAILTNLEPNDVLFIDEIHRLSPVVEEILYPALEDYQLDIMIGEGPAARSVKLDLPPFTLVGATTRAGMLTNPLRDRFGIVARLEFYSGEELTRIVQRSARLLQIEVSAEGAREIAGRSRGTPRIANRLLRRVRDFAEVRAAGSVTREVADAALKMLDVDPVGLDVMDRKLLLAVIEKFGGGPVGVDNLAAAIGEERDTIEDVLEPYLIQQGYLQRTPRGRMCTVSAFRHFGLAQPARLGTADLWDSPKE
;
A
#
# COMPACT_ATOMS: atom_id res chain seq x y z
N MET A 1 7.62 1.60 -28.79
CA MET A 1 8.08 2.09 -27.47
C MET A 1 7.58 1.05 -26.48
N ILE A 2 8.47 0.31 -25.84
CA ILE A 2 8.08 -0.58 -24.74
C ILE A 2 7.67 0.38 -23.63
N GLU A 3 6.38 0.41 -23.26
CA GLU A 3 5.94 1.03 -22.02
C GLU A 3 6.78 0.40 -20.92
N THR A 4 7.71 1.15 -20.39
CA THR A 4 8.48 0.76 -19.22
C THR A 4 7.48 0.71 -18.08
N ASP A 5 7.03 -0.50 -17.70
CA ASP A 5 6.29 -0.74 -16.48
C ASP A 5 6.91 0.10 -15.37
N ARG A 6 6.11 0.95 -14.73
CA ARG A 6 6.59 1.85 -13.67
C ARG A 6 7.23 1.03 -12.55
N LEU A 7 8.56 1.04 -12.50
CA LEU A 7 9.35 0.29 -11.51
C LEU A 7 9.02 0.70 -10.06
N VAL A 8 8.58 1.93 -9.88
CA VAL A 8 8.18 2.47 -8.57
C VAL A 8 6.65 2.56 -8.41
N ALA A 9 5.86 1.84 -9.24
CA ALA A 9 4.42 1.75 -9.05
C ALA A 9 4.05 0.96 -7.80
N GLY A 10 3.00 1.40 -7.11
CA GLY A 10 2.52 0.74 -5.90
C GLY A 10 1.79 -0.59 -6.12
N ALA A 11 1.40 -0.92 -7.38
CA ALA A 11 0.73 -2.18 -7.74
C ALA A 11 1.68 -3.13 -8.49
N PRO A 12 1.49 -4.46 -8.42
CA PRO A 12 2.24 -5.41 -9.25
C PRO A 12 1.88 -5.22 -10.73
N SER A 13 2.89 -5.26 -11.61
CA SER A 13 2.70 -5.08 -13.05
C SER A 13 2.42 -6.39 -13.80
N SER A 14 2.64 -7.54 -13.16
CA SER A 14 2.42 -8.85 -13.79
C SER A 14 2.22 -9.98 -12.77
N PRO A 15 1.56 -11.11 -13.16
CA PRO A 15 1.45 -12.30 -12.31
C PRO A 15 2.80 -12.89 -11.89
N GLN A 16 3.84 -12.77 -12.73
CA GLN A 16 5.18 -13.23 -12.39
C GLN A 16 5.81 -12.37 -11.29
N GLU A 17 5.55 -11.08 -11.28
CA GLU A 17 5.99 -10.18 -10.23
C GLU A 17 5.30 -10.50 -8.90
N GLU A 18 4.00 -10.76 -8.94
CA GLU A 18 3.27 -11.17 -7.74
C GLU A 18 3.78 -12.51 -7.17
N ALA A 19 4.06 -13.49 -8.03
CA ALA A 19 4.65 -14.75 -7.63
C ALA A 19 6.03 -14.55 -6.98
N PHE A 20 6.86 -13.67 -7.54
CA PHE A 20 8.15 -13.30 -6.98
C PHE A 20 8.00 -12.61 -5.61
N GLU A 21 7.10 -11.64 -5.49
CA GLU A 21 6.82 -10.99 -4.21
C GLU A 21 6.39 -12.00 -3.14
N ARG A 22 5.61 -13.02 -3.50
CA ARG A 22 5.16 -14.07 -2.57
C ARG A 22 6.35 -14.85 -1.98
N THR A 23 7.42 -15.09 -2.75
CA THR A 23 8.61 -15.79 -2.25
C THR A 23 9.39 -15.01 -1.20
N LEU A 24 9.32 -13.68 -1.25
CA LEU A 24 10.02 -12.78 -0.33
C LEU A 24 9.21 -12.42 0.92
N ARG A 25 7.90 -12.71 0.92
CA ARG A 25 7.03 -12.37 2.06
C ARG A 25 7.48 -13.07 3.34
N PRO A 26 7.62 -12.33 4.45
CA PRO A 26 7.77 -12.94 5.76
C PRO A 26 6.52 -13.74 6.12
N ARG A 27 6.72 -14.89 6.77
CA ARG A 27 5.61 -15.76 7.22
C ARG A 27 5.33 -15.59 8.70
N LEU A 28 6.32 -15.18 9.47
CA LEU A 28 6.23 -14.98 10.91
C LEU A 28 6.28 -13.49 11.23
N LEU A 29 5.69 -13.12 12.36
CA LEU A 29 5.71 -11.75 12.86
C LEU A 29 7.15 -11.32 13.22
N ASP A 30 8.00 -12.24 13.66
CA ASP A 30 9.41 -12.00 13.97
C ASP A 30 10.25 -11.68 12.72
N ASP A 31 9.86 -12.21 11.57
CA ASP A 31 10.50 -11.91 10.28
C ASP A 31 10.02 -10.59 9.66
N TYR A 32 8.95 -10.00 10.21
CA TYR A 32 8.33 -8.78 9.72
C TYR A 32 9.10 -7.56 10.22
N ILE A 33 9.91 -6.97 9.35
CA ILE A 33 10.76 -5.81 9.65
C ILE A 33 9.93 -4.54 9.61
N GLY A 34 10.16 -3.64 10.57
CA GLY A 34 9.48 -2.35 10.68
C GLY A 34 8.10 -2.42 11.33
N GLN A 35 7.39 -1.30 11.31
CA GLN A 35 6.04 -1.16 11.91
C GLN A 35 6.03 -1.63 13.38
N GLU A 36 7.04 -1.32 14.17
CA GLU A 36 7.29 -1.91 15.51
C GLU A 36 6.09 -1.83 16.44
N LYS A 37 5.38 -0.69 16.45
CA LYS A 37 4.17 -0.52 17.27
C LYS A 37 3.08 -1.51 16.88
N ILE A 38 2.81 -1.65 15.58
CA ILE A 38 1.81 -2.57 15.04
C ILE A 38 2.22 -4.00 15.35
N ARG A 39 3.48 -4.35 15.09
CA ARG A 39 4.02 -5.68 15.37
C ARG A 39 3.87 -6.06 16.84
N GLY A 40 4.21 -5.15 17.77
CA GLY A 40 4.04 -5.38 19.20
C GLY A 40 2.59 -5.60 19.61
N GLN A 41 1.65 -4.82 19.05
CA GLN A 41 0.22 -4.99 19.30
C GLN A 41 -0.29 -6.34 18.78
N PHE A 42 0.05 -6.69 17.53
CA PHE A 42 -0.37 -7.95 16.91
C PHE A 42 0.20 -9.18 17.64
N SER A 43 1.44 -9.13 18.13
CA SER A 43 2.01 -10.20 18.95
C SER A 43 1.15 -10.50 20.17
N VAL A 44 0.72 -9.46 20.89
CA VAL A 44 -0.14 -9.61 22.08
C VAL A 44 -1.55 -10.14 21.72
N PHE A 45 -2.18 -9.56 20.69
CA PHE A 45 -3.54 -9.94 20.30
C PHE A 45 -3.62 -11.36 19.75
N ILE A 46 -2.68 -11.76 18.89
CA ILE A 46 -2.60 -13.12 18.35
C ILE A 46 -2.34 -14.13 19.47
N GLU A 47 -1.38 -13.86 20.37
CA GLU A 47 -1.10 -14.75 21.49
C GLU A 47 -2.31 -14.91 22.41
N ALA A 48 -3.04 -13.83 22.70
CA ALA A 48 -4.25 -13.86 23.52
C ALA A 48 -5.37 -14.67 22.86
N ALA A 49 -5.66 -14.45 21.56
CA ALA A 49 -6.65 -15.21 20.81
C ALA A 49 -6.32 -16.72 20.77
N ARG A 50 -5.05 -17.06 20.51
CA ARG A 50 -4.58 -18.46 20.53
C ARG A 50 -4.75 -19.12 21.89
N LYS A 51 -4.43 -18.42 22.99
CA LYS A 51 -4.62 -18.97 24.36
C LYS A 51 -6.08 -19.25 24.68
N ARG A 52 -6.99 -18.41 24.21
CA ARG A 52 -8.44 -18.59 24.38
C ARG A 52 -9.04 -19.55 23.36
N ARG A 53 -8.32 -19.89 22.28
CA ARG A 53 -8.81 -20.67 21.12
C ARG A 53 -10.00 -20.02 20.44
N GLU A 54 -9.94 -18.71 20.31
CA GLU A 54 -10.96 -17.87 19.68
C GLU A 54 -10.44 -17.26 18.40
N ALA A 55 -11.36 -16.80 17.53
CA ALA A 55 -10.99 -15.95 16.40
C ALA A 55 -10.37 -14.65 16.92
N LEU A 56 -9.44 -14.07 16.17
CA LEU A 56 -8.94 -12.73 16.43
C LEU A 56 -10.04 -11.71 16.12
N ASP A 57 -10.10 -10.61 16.85
CA ASP A 57 -10.96 -9.48 16.49
C ASP A 57 -10.73 -9.06 15.04
N HIS A 58 -11.78 -8.52 14.40
CA HIS A 58 -11.68 -8.03 13.03
C HIS A 58 -10.65 -6.91 12.91
N VAL A 59 -9.84 -6.95 11.85
CA VAL A 59 -8.68 -6.08 11.64
C VAL A 59 -8.87 -5.20 10.43
N LEU A 60 -8.69 -3.89 10.58
CA LEU A 60 -8.58 -2.94 9.47
C LEU A 60 -7.12 -2.48 9.29
N LEU A 61 -6.53 -2.80 8.14
CA LEU A 61 -5.21 -2.36 7.74
C LEU A 61 -5.33 -1.24 6.71
N PHE A 62 -4.80 -0.06 6.99
CA PHE A 62 -4.86 1.03 6.03
C PHE A 62 -3.53 1.76 5.88
N GLY A 63 -3.35 2.40 4.74
CA GLY A 63 -2.14 3.15 4.38
C GLY A 63 -1.78 3.01 2.91
N PRO A 64 -0.76 3.73 2.44
CA PRO A 64 -0.29 3.69 1.06
C PRO A 64 -0.08 2.27 0.51
N PRO A 65 -0.11 2.08 -0.81
CA PRO A 65 0.13 0.77 -1.41
C PRO A 65 1.58 0.29 -1.18
N GLY A 66 1.77 -1.02 -1.15
CA GLY A 66 3.11 -1.63 -1.06
C GLY A 66 3.75 -1.67 0.34
N LEU A 67 3.05 -1.24 1.40
CA LEU A 67 3.55 -1.21 2.78
C LEU A 67 3.41 -2.53 3.55
N GLY A 68 2.81 -3.56 2.95
CA GLY A 68 2.74 -4.89 3.55
C GLY A 68 1.39 -5.26 4.19
N LYS A 69 0.28 -4.58 3.86
CA LYS A 69 -1.08 -4.93 4.34
C LYS A 69 -1.42 -6.40 4.09
N THR A 70 -1.30 -6.86 2.87
CA THR A 70 -1.51 -8.26 2.48
C THR A 70 -0.55 -9.21 3.20
N THR A 71 0.70 -8.79 3.38
CA THR A 71 1.71 -9.57 4.11
C THR A 71 1.29 -9.79 5.57
N LEU A 72 0.82 -8.74 6.23
CA LEU A 72 0.37 -8.82 7.63
C LEU A 72 -0.86 -9.73 7.78
N ALA A 73 -1.80 -9.70 6.82
CA ALA A 73 -2.93 -10.65 6.82
C ALA A 73 -2.47 -12.11 6.70
N HIS A 74 -1.48 -12.39 5.86
CA HIS A 74 -0.88 -13.73 5.78
C HIS A 74 -0.17 -14.15 7.06
N ILE A 75 0.54 -13.23 7.72
CA ILE A 75 1.18 -13.48 9.01
C ILE A 75 0.14 -13.80 10.08
N VAL A 76 -0.93 -13.02 10.16
CA VAL A 76 -2.02 -13.27 11.12
C VAL A 76 -2.58 -14.68 10.98
N ALA A 77 -2.95 -15.10 9.77
CA ALA A 77 -3.46 -16.45 9.52
C ALA A 77 -2.42 -17.53 9.89
N HIS A 78 -1.17 -17.33 9.49
CA HIS A 78 -0.09 -18.28 9.79
C HIS A 78 0.19 -18.40 11.29
N GLU A 79 0.27 -17.30 12.00
CA GLU A 79 0.49 -17.26 13.46
C GLU A 79 -0.71 -17.84 14.23
N MET A 80 -1.94 -17.63 13.76
CA MET A 80 -3.14 -18.24 14.32
C MET A 80 -3.25 -19.73 14.00
N GLY A 81 -2.50 -20.24 13.01
CA GLY A 81 -2.52 -21.63 12.57
C GLY A 81 -3.80 -22.00 11.81
N VAL A 82 -4.39 -21.06 11.07
CA VAL A 82 -5.67 -21.19 10.36
C VAL A 82 -5.52 -20.89 8.86
N ASN A 83 -6.56 -21.18 8.08
CA ASN A 83 -6.55 -20.88 6.64
C ASN A 83 -6.77 -19.39 6.38
N LEU A 84 -6.20 -18.91 5.27
CA LEU A 84 -6.46 -17.59 4.73
C LEU A 84 -7.29 -17.70 3.45
N ARG A 85 -8.49 -17.12 3.45
CA ARG A 85 -9.27 -16.89 2.24
C ARG A 85 -9.01 -15.47 1.76
N HIS A 86 -8.57 -15.32 0.53
CA HIS A 86 -8.20 -14.02 -0.04
C HIS A 86 -9.16 -13.64 -1.16
N THR A 87 -9.72 -12.44 -1.07
CA THR A 87 -10.52 -11.79 -2.10
C THR A 87 -10.25 -10.28 -2.12
N SER A 88 -10.95 -9.54 -2.97
CA SER A 88 -10.86 -8.07 -3.02
C SER A 88 -12.25 -7.45 -3.22
N GLY A 89 -12.41 -6.19 -2.80
CA GLY A 89 -13.65 -5.45 -2.96
C GLY A 89 -14.21 -5.49 -4.39
N PRO A 90 -13.41 -5.19 -5.43
CA PRO A 90 -13.87 -5.23 -6.81
C PRO A 90 -14.34 -6.61 -7.33
N VAL A 91 -13.90 -7.70 -6.73
CA VAL A 91 -14.31 -9.07 -7.12
C VAL A 91 -15.65 -9.45 -6.51
N LEU A 92 -16.00 -8.83 -5.38
CA LEU A 92 -17.26 -9.06 -4.68
C LEU A 92 -18.37 -8.16 -5.24
N GLU A 93 -18.87 -8.51 -6.42
CA GLU A 93 -19.89 -7.69 -7.09
C GLU A 93 -21.29 -7.92 -6.55
N ARG A 94 -21.59 -9.15 -6.12
CA ARG A 94 -22.92 -9.59 -5.70
C ARG A 94 -22.92 -10.15 -4.29
N PRO A 95 -24.04 -10.04 -3.57
CA PRO A 95 -24.26 -10.70 -2.29
C PRO A 95 -23.87 -12.17 -2.25
N GLY A 96 -24.22 -12.91 -3.31
CA GLY A 96 -23.90 -14.35 -3.43
C GLY A 96 -22.41 -14.67 -3.48
N ASP A 97 -21.57 -13.75 -3.99
CA ASP A 97 -20.13 -13.96 -4.06
C ASP A 97 -19.53 -13.98 -2.65
N LEU A 98 -19.94 -13.02 -1.81
CA LEU A 98 -19.54 -12.96 -0.41
C LEU A 98 -20.11 -14.12 0.40
N ALA A 99 -21.41 -14.46 0.20
CA ALA A 99 -22.07 -15.56 0.89
C ALA A 99 -21.36 -16.89 0.61
N ALA A 100 -20.97 -17.15 -0.65
CA ALA A 100 -20.23 -18.35 -1.03
C ALA A 100 -18.89 -18.47 -0.32
N ILE A 101 -18.19 -17.35 -0.07
CA ILE A 101 -16.92 -17.35 0.67
C ILE A 101 -17.18 -17.61 2.16
N LEU A 102 -18.12 -16.88 2.77
CA LEU A 102 -18.41 -16.96 4.20
C LEU A 102 -18.89 -18.35 4.63
N THR A 103 -19.74 -19.00 3.83
CA THR A 103 -20.25 -20.36 4.11
C THR A 103 -19.20 -21.45 3.98
N ASN A 104 -18.06 -21.17 3.35
CA ASN A 104 -16.93 -22.10 3.19
C ASN A 104 -15.79 -21.83 4.15
N LEU A 105 -15.96 -20.96 5.15
CA LEU A 105 -14.98 -20.74 6.20
C LEU A 105 -15.04 -21.85 7.24
N GLU A 106 -13.87 -22.22 7.76
CA GLU A 106 -13.73 -23.08 8.92
C GLU A 106 -13.61 -22.22 10.21
N PRO A 107 -13.83 -22.78 11.39
CA PRO A 107 -13.70 -22.04 12.64
C PRO A 107 -12.34 -21.35 12.79
N ASN A 108 -12.38 -20.06 13.09
CA ASN A 108 -11.25 -19.13 13.26
C ASN A 108 -10.46 -18.80 11.99
N ASP A 109 -10.92 -19.22 10.81
CA ASP A 109 -10.30 -18.83 9.53
C ASP A 109 -10.18 -17.31 9.39
N VAL A 110 -9.22 -16.88 8.60
CA VAL A 110 -9.03 -15.48 8.23
C VAL A 110 -9.57 -15.23 6.84
N LEU A 111 -10.55 -14.32 6.73
CA LEU A 111 -10.98 -13.75 5.46
C LEU A 111 -10.25 -12.43 5.23
N PHE A 112 -9.46 -12.35 4.17
CA PHE A 112 -8.80 -11.11 3.76
C PHE A 112 -9.50 -10.49 2.55
N ILE A 113 -9.95 -9.24 2.71
CA ILE A 113 -10.56 -8.44 1.63
C ILE A 113 -9.64 -7.26 1.34
N ASP A 114 -8.96 -7.30 0.20
CA ASP A 114 -8.17 -6.16 -0.28
C ASP A 114 -9.08 -5.10 -0.92
N GLU A 115 -8.67 -3.83 -0.84
CA GLU A 115 -9.45 -2.67 -1.33
C GLU A 115 -10.91 -2.70 -0.84
N ILE A 116 -11.10 -2.99 0.45
CA ILE A 116 -12.43 -3.17 1.07
C ILE A 116 -13.34 -1.95 0.89
N HIS A 117 -12.79 -0.74 0.71
CA HIS A 117 -13.55 0.49 0.44
C HIS A 117 -14.27 0.47 -0.93
N ARG A 118 -14.00 -0.52 -1.78
CA ARG A 118 -14.63 -0.70 -3.08
C ARG A 118 -15.78 -1.71 -3.07
N LEU A 119 -16.17 -2.21 -1.90
CA LEU A 119 -17.38 -3.02 -1.76
C LEU A 119 -18.61 -2.21 -2.18
N SER A 120 -19.53 -2.86 -2.87
CA SER A 120 -20.84 -2.26 -3.14
C SER A 120 -21.66 -2.17 -1.84
N PRO A 121 -22.54 -1.16 -1.69
CA PRO A 121 -23.37 -1.03 -0.48
C PRO A 121 -24.17 -2.30 -0.15
N VAL A 122 -24.68 -3.00 -1.17
CA VAL A 122 -25.47 -4.22 -0.98
C VAL A 122 -24.63 -5.40 -0.42
N VAL A 123 -23.36 -5.49 -0.84
CA VAL A 123 -22.42 -6.49 -0.29
C VAL A 123 -22.00 -6.12 1.12
N GLU A 124 -21.80 -4.81 1.37
CA GLU A 124 -21.44 -4.30 2.69
C GLU A 124 -22.54 -4.56 3.73
N GLU A 125 -23.82 -4.41 3.36
CA GLU A 125 -24.97 -4.70 4.25
C GLU A 125 -25.01 -6.16 4.73
N ILE A 126 -24.61 -7.11 3.88
CA ILE A 126 -24.52 -8.53 4.26
C ILE A 126 -23.35 -8.80 5.20
N LEU A 127 -22.29 -8.01 5.08
CA LEU A 127 -21.11 -8.17 5.91
C LEU A 127 -21.39 -7.79 7.38
N TYR A 128 -22.30 -6.85 7.63
CA TYR A 128 -22.58 -6.38 8.99
C TYR A 128 -23.02 -7.49 9.96
N PRO A 129 -24.09 -8.26 9.72
CA PRO A 129 -24.48 -9.34 10.61
C PRO A 129 -23.45 -10.48 10.65
N ALA A 130 -22.71 -10.68 9.57
CA ALA A 130 -21.64 -11.67 9.56
C ALA A 130 -20.49 -11.30 10.49
N LEU A 131 -20.18 -10.01 10.67
CA LEU A 131 -19.12 -9.53 11.57
C LEU A 131 -19.57 -9.40 13.04
N GLU A 132 -20.85 -9.06 13.27
CA GLU A 132 -21.37 -8.85 14.64
C GLU A 132 -21.81 -10.16 15.30
N ASP A 133 -22.63 -10.93 14.58
CA ASP A 133 -23.34 -12.07 15.12
C ASP A 133 -22.90 -13.41 14.53
N TYR A 134 -21.94 -13.41 13.60
CA TYR A 134 -21.57 -14.58 12.79
C TYR A 134 -22.79 -15.22 12.11
N GLN A 135 -23.67 -14.37 11.56
CA GLN A 135 -24.89 -14.78 10.87
C GLN A 135 -24.93 -14.19 9.47
N LEU A 136 -25.49 -14.95 8.55
CA LEU A 136 -25.70 -14.53 7.18
C LEU A 136 -27.18 -14.57 6.84
N ASP A 137 -27.76 -13.42 6.45
CA ASP A 137 -29.13 -13.32 6.00
C ASP A 137 -29.21 -13.51 4.48
N ILE A 138 -29.83 -14.63 4.06
CA ILE A 138 -30.01 -14.94 2.63
C ILE A 138 -31.48 -14.85 2.27
N MET A 139 -31.79 -14.07 1.22
CA MET A 139 -33.11 -14.05 0.62
C MET A 139 -33.26 -15.22 -0.37
N ILE A 140 -34.21 -16.14 -0.10
CA ILE A 140 -34.52 -17.27 -0.99
C ILE A 140 -35.87 -17.00 -1.65
N GLY A 141 -35.92 -17.09 -3.00
CA GLY A 141 -37.09 -16.84 -3.81
C GLY A 141 -37.15 -15.40 -4.33
N GLU A 142 -38.17 -15.13 -5.15
CA GLU A 142 -38.39 -13.82 -5.77
C GLU A 142 -39.79 -13.30 -5.46
N GLY A 143 -39.93 -11.96 -5.45
CA GLY A 143 -41.20 -11.27 -5.23
C GLY A 143 -41.82 -11.47 -3.84
N PRO A 144 -43.16 -11.44 -3.70
CA PRO A 144 -43.84 -11.53 -2.41
C PRO A 144 -43.67 -12.87 -1.67
N ALA A 145 -43.17 -13.90 -2.33
CA ALA A 145 -42.88 -15.22 -1.75
C ALA A 145 -41.43 -15.36 -1.26
N ALA A 146 -40.60 -14.36 -1.41
CA ALA A 146 -39.23 -14.35 -0.92
C ALA A 146 -39.20 -14.49 0.60
N ARG A 147 -38.33 -15.36 1.10
CA ARG A 147 -38.13 -15.60 2.54
C ARG A 147 -36.69 -15.34 2.91
N SER A 148 -36.48 -14.66 4.03
CA SER A 148 -35.14 -14.56 4.64
C SER A 148 -34.85 -15.83 5.42
N VAL A 149 -33.66 -16.40 5.18
CA VAL A 149 -33.14 -17.53 5.93
C VAL A 149 -31.82 -17.08 6.57
N LYS A 150 -31.74 -17.23 7.88
CA LYS A 150 -30.52 -16.96 8.65
C LYS A 150 -29.66 -18.23 8.68
N LEU A 151 -28.41 -18.10 8.30
CA LEU A 151 -27.41 -19.16 8.40
C LEU A 151 -26.37 -18.74 9.44
N ASP A 152 -26.11 -19.63 10.39
CA ASP A 152 -25.01 -19.42 11.35
C ASP A 152 -23.67 -19.70 10.66
N LEU A 153 -22.72 -18.82 10.87
CA LEU A 153 -21.33 -18.93 10.38
C LEU A 153 -20.41 -19.36 11.53
N PRO A 154 -19.35 -20.10 11.25
CA PRO A 154 -18.31 -20.30 12.26
C PRO A 154 -17.65 -18.96 12.58
N PRO A 155 -17.19 -18.75 13.83
CA PRO A 155 -16.39 -17.57 14.18
C PRO A 155 -15.20 -17.45 13.22
N PHE A 156 -14.95 -16.26 12.69
CA PHE A 156 -13.85 -15.97 11.77
C PHE A 156 -13.29 -14.57 12.01
N THR A 157 -12.11 -14.32 11.49
CA THR A 157 -11.48 -12.99 11.52
C THR A 157 -11.57 -12.36 10.14
N LEU A 158 -12.18 -11.19 10.02
CA LEU A 158 -12.04 -10.35 8.83
C LEU A 158 -10.79 -9.49 8.96
N VAL A 159 -9.92 -9.54 7.96
CA VAL A 159 -8.84 -8.57 7.76
C VAL A 159 -9.17 -7.74 6.53
N GLY A 160 -9.66 -6.52 6.73
CA GLY A 160 -9.89 -5.55 5.66
C GLY A 160 -8.64 -4.73 5.36
N ALA A 161 -8.29 -4.55 4.09
CA ALA A 161 -7.22 -3.66 3.68
C ALA A 161 -7.72 -2.54 2.78
N THR A 162 -7.19 -1.33 2.96
CA THR A 162 -7.56 -0.18 2.12
C THR A 162 -6.43 0.84 1.99
N THR A 163 -6.35 1.49 0.86
CA THR A 163 -5.53 2.69 0.67
C THR A 163 -6.28 3.96 1.10
N ARG A 164 -7.61 3.94 1.13
CA ARG A 164 -8.50 5.08 1.32
C ARG A 164 -9.45 4.86 2.51
N ALA A 165 -8.91 4.85 3.73
CA ALA A 165 -9.71 4.61 4.94
C ALA A 165 -10.89 5.60 5.12
N GLY A 166 -10.78 6.81 4.60
CA GLY A 166 -11.84 7.81 4.64
C GLY A 166 -13.04 7.52 3.72
N MET A 167 -12.93 6.53 2.82
CA MET A 167 -14.04 6.09 1.96
C MET A 167 -14.87 4.96 2.56
N LEU A 168 -14.41 4.37 3.68
CA LEU A 168 -15.19 3.36 4.39
C LEU A 168 -16.39 4.03 5.07
N THR A 169 -17.53 3.35 5.04
CA THR A 169 -18.70 3.78 5.80
C THR A 169 -18.42 3.67 7.30
N ASN A 170 -19.00 4.54 8.10
CA ASN A 170 -18.86 4.46 9.56
C ASN A 170 -19.33 3.11 10.12
N PRO A 171 -20.48 2.56 9.69
CA PRO A 171 -20.96 1.27 10.17
C PRO A 171 -19.95 0.12 9.94
N LEU A 172 -19.30 0.08 8.77
CA LEU A 172 -18.28 -0.95 8.53
C LEU A 172 -17.03 -0.71 9.39
N ARG A 173 -16.60 0.54 9.51
CA ARG A 173 -15.39 0.90 10.25
C ARG A 173 -15.50 0.56 11.74
N ASP A 174 -16.67 0.78 12.33
CA ASP A 174 -16.90 0.56 13.77
C ASP A 174 -16.90 -0.91 14.17
N ARG A 175 -16.96 -1.84 13.18
CA ARG A 175 -16.90 -3.29 13.41
C ARG A 175 -15.49 -3.84 13.49
N PHE A 176 -14.48 -3.02 13.21
CA PHE A 176 -13.10 -3.43 13.34
C PHE A 176 -12.58 -3.12 14.76
N GLY A 177 -12.36 -4.18 15.55
CA GLY A 177 -11.78 -4.06 16.90
C GLY A 177 -10.31 -3.67 16.87
N ILE A 178 -9.58 -4.01 15.80
CA ILE A 178 -8.16 -3.68 15.61
C ILE A 178 -8.02 -2.81 14.36
N VAL A 179 -7.54 -1.57 14.54
CA VAL A 179 -7.31 -0.62 13.44
C VAL A 179 -5.84 -0.25 13.40
N ALA A 180 -5.16 -0.61 12.32
CA ALA A 180 -3.72 -0.38 12.18
C ALA A 180 -3.40 0.43 10.90
N ARG A 181 -2.75 1.58 11.11
CA ARG A 181 -2.23 2.41 10.03
C ARG A 181 -0.78 2.04 9.75
N LEU A 182 -0.52 1.53 8.54
CA LEU A 182 0.84 1.29 8.09
C LEU A 182 1.46 2.59 7.58
N GLU A 183 2.70 2.82 8.00
CA GLU A 183 3.46 4.00 7.64
C GLU A 183 4.61 3.64 6.69
N PHE A 184 5.17 4.64 6.03
CA PHE A 184 6.36 4.44 5.22
C PHE A 184 7.53 4.00 6.09
N TYR A 185 8.35 3.13 5.54
CA TYR A 185 9.53 2.59 6.21
C TYR A 185 10.69 3.57 6.17
N SER A 186 11.49 3.56 7.22
CA SER A 186 12.76 4.28 7.26
C SER A 186 13.80 3.65 6.30
N GLY A 187 14.81 4.40 5.93
CA GLY A 187 15.91 3.89 5.11
C GLY A 187 16.65 2.71 5.77
N GLU A 188 16.75 2.68 7.10
CA GLU A 188 17.37 1.58 7.84
C GLU A 188 16.51 0.31 7.80
N GLU A 189 15.21 0.43 8.00
CA GLU A 189 14.28 -0.70 7.88
C GLU A 189 14.29 -1.28 6.47
N LEU A 190 14.24 -0.42 5.43
CA LEU A 190 14.33 -0.86 4.04
C LEU A 190 15.68 -1.50 3.71
N THR A 191 16.78 -1.01 4.25
CA THR A 191 18.10 -1.64 4.10
C THR A 191 18.09 -3.08 4.66
N ARG A 192 17.50 -3.28 5.84
CA ARG A 192 17.33 -4.61 6.44
C ARG A 192 16.43 -5.51 5.58
N ILE A 193 15.36 -4.96 5.00
CA ILE A 193 14.47 -5.68 4.08
C ILE A 193 15.22 -6.09 2.81
N VAL A 194 15.98 -5.20 2.19
CA VAL A 194 16.81 -5.50 1.00
C VAL A 194 17.81 -6.60 1.32
N GLN A 195 18.52 -6.50 2.45
CA GLN A 195 19.51 -7.52 2.87
C GLN A 195 18.84 -8.88 3.13
N ARG A 196 17.67 -8.90 3.77
CA ARG A 196 16.88 -10.13 3.96
C ARG A 196 16.48 -10.75 2.63
N SER A 197 15.93 -9.93 1.73
CA SER A 197 15.49 -10.37 0.41
C SER A 197 16.65 -10.85 -0.45
N ALA A 198 17.81 -10.18 -0.40
CA ALA A 198 19.03 -10.60 -1.09
C ALA A 198 19.50 -11.98 -0.62
N ARG A 199 19.49 -12.24 0.70
CA ARG A 199 19.83 -13.56 1.25
C ARG A 199 18.89 -14.66 0.76
N LEU A 200 17.58 -14.40 0.73
CA LEU A 200 16.58 -15.35 0.22
C LEU A 200 16.77 -15.65 -1.27
N LEU A 201 17.22 -14.66 -2.03
CA LEU A 201 17.46 -14.76 -3.47
C LEU A 201 18.91 -15.22 -3.79
N GLN A 202 19.74 -15.44 -2.77
CA GLN A 202 21.15 -15.80 -2.93
C GLN A 202 21.94 -14.77 -3.75
N ILE A 203 21.64 -13.49 -3.58
CA ILE A 203 22.33 -12.37 -4.24
C ILE A 203 23.37 -11.81 -3.29
N GLU A 204 24.60 -11.63 -3.77
CA GLU A 204 25.64 -10.94 -3.02
C GLU A 204 25.43 -9.43 -3.09
N VAL A 205 25.01 -8.81 -1.97
CA VAL A 205 24.75 -7.38 -1.86
C VAL A 205 25.57 -6.80 -0.71
N SER A 206 26.40 -5.80 -1.01
CA SER A 206 27.13 -5.06 0.03
C SER A 206 26.18 -4.22 0.90
N ALA A 207 26.63 -3.85 2.10
CA ALA A 207 25.84 -3.00 2.98
C ALA A 207 25.55 -1.62 2.33
N GLU A 208 26.49 -1.09 1.57
CA GLU A 208 26.38 0.16 0.83
C GLU A 208 25.42 0.02 -0.37
N GLY A 209 25.49 -1.10 -1.12
CA GLY A 209 24.56 -1.40 -2.21
C GLY A 209 23.12 -1.53 -1.69
N ALA A 210 22.93 -2.20 -0.56
CA ALA A 210 21.62 -2.31 0.07
C ALA A 210 21.06 -0.95 0.50
N ARG A 211 21.90 -0.06 1.07
CA ARG A 211 21.50 1.32 1.43
C ARG A 211 21.15 2.15 0.20
N GLU A 212 21.90 1.99 -0.90
CA GLU A 212 21.61 2.71 -2.16
C GLU A 212 20.24 2.32 -2.73
N ILE A 213 19.92 1.02 -2.75
CA ILE A 213 18.61 0.52 -3.18
C ILE A 213 17.51 1.01 -2.24
N ALA A 214 17.73 0.90 -0.92
CA ALA A 214 16.77 1.34 0.10
C ALA A 214 16.47 2.84 0.02
N GLY A 215 17.49 3.67 -0.19
CA GLY A 215 17.36 5.13 -0.31
C GLY A 215 16.45 5.57 -1.46
N ARG A 216 16.41 4.78 -2.55
CA ARG A 216 15.55 5.06 -3.72
C ARG A 216 14.22 4.29 -3.73
N SER A 217 13.91 3.56 -2.65
CA SER A 217 12.74 2.69 -2.57
C SER A 217 11.47 3.38 -2.07
N ARG A 218 11.47 4.70 -1.95
CA ARG A 218 10.29 5.51 -1.62
C ARG A 218 9.58 5.09 -0.31
N GLY A 219 10.31 4.64 0.68
CA GLY A 219 9.71 4.19 1.94
C GLY A 219 8.89 2.88 1.83
N THR A 220 9.00 2.14 0.72
CA THR A 220 8.08 1.04 0.38
C THR A 220 8.82 -0.28 0.17
N PRO A 221 8.54 -1.32 0.97
CA PRO A 221 9.15 -2.65 0.82
C PRO A 221 8.96 -3.28 -0.55
N ARG A 222 7.79 -3.11 -1.17
CA ARG A 222 7.51 -3.63 -2.52
C ARG A 222 8.46 -3.03 -3.55
N ILE A 223 8.64 -1.70 -3.52
CA ILE A 223 9.56 -1.02 -4.43
C ILE A 223 11.00 -1.45 -4.16
N ALA A 224 11.41 -1.58 -2.89
CA ALA A 224 12.73 -2.05 -2.52
C ALA A 224 13.05 -3.43 -3.13
N ASN A 225 12.12 -4.37 -3.02
CA ASN A 225 12.27 -5.71 -3.59
C ASN A 225 12.28 -5.69 -5.13
N ARG A 226 11.46 -4.84 -5.75
CA ARG A 226 11.43 -4.66 -7.20
C ARG A 226 12.75 -4.07 -7.73
N LEU A 227 13.26 -3.03 -7.08
CA LEU A 227 14.55 -2.44 -7.43
C LEU A 227 15.69 -3.43 -7.22
N LEU A 228 15.70 -4.19 -6.10
CA LEU A 228 16.68 -5.24 -5.86
C LEU A 228 16.72 -6.25 -7.01
N ARG A 229 15.56 -6.70 -7.49
CA ARG A 229 15.47 -7.64 -8.62
C ARG A 229 16.10 -7.06 -9.88
N ARG A 230 15.82 -5.80 -10.22
CA ARG A 230 16.38 -5.14 -11.40
C ARG A 230 17.87 -4.87 -11.29
N VAL A 231 18.32 -4.48 -10.10
CA VAL A 231 19.75 -4.29 -9.82
C VAL A 231 20.49 -5.63 -9.91
N ARG A 232 19.88 -6.75 -9.46
CA ARG A 232 20.42 -8.09 -9.66
C ARG A 232 20.61 -8.39 -11.15
N ASP A 233 19.56 -8.21 -11.96
CA ASP A 233 19.62 -8.48 -13.40
C ASP A 233 20.75 -7.67 -14.05
N PHE A 234 20.97 -6.43 -13.64
CA PHE A 234 22.09 -5.60 -14.08
C PHE A 234 23.44 -6.13 -13.61
N ALA A 235 23.54 -6.53 -12.32
CA ALA A 235 24.78 -7.03 -11.74
C ALA A 235 25.23 -8.35 -12.40
N GLU A 236 24.31 -9.25 -12.70
CA GLU A 236 24.59 -10.51 -13.40
C GLU A 236 25.22 -10.26 -14.78
N VAL A 237 24.77 -9.22 -15.50
CA VAL A 237 25.25 -8.94 -16.85
C VAL A 237 26.50 -8.03 -16.87
N ARG A 238 26.66 -7.12 -15.91
CA ARG A 238 27.63 -6.04 -15.94
C ARG A 238 28.66 -6.06 -14.82
N ALA A 239 28.45 -6.86 -13.74
CA ALA A 239 29.24 -6.77 -12.51
C ALA A 239 29.51 -8.14 -11.84
N ALA A 240 29.62 -9.21 -12.61
CA ALA A 240 29.90 -10.55 -12.12
C ALA A 240 28.96 -11.03 -10.95
N GLY A 241 27.75 -10.48 -10.88
CA GLY A 241 26.73 -10.89 -9.92
C GLY A 241 26.79 -10.22 -8.54
N SER A 242 27.80 -9.40 -8.24
CA SER A 242 27.93 -8.70 -6.96
C SER A 242 27.33 -7.28 -7.03
N VAL A 243 26.51 -6.91 -6.05
CA VAL A 243 25.83 -5.61 -5.97
C VAL A 243 26.57 -4.72 -4.96
N THR A 244 27.52 -3.92 -5.47
CA THR A 244 28.13 -2.82 -4.72
C THR A 244 27.28 -1.56 -4.82
N ARG A 245 27.68 -0.50 -4.12
CA ARG A 245 27.02 0.82 -4.23
C ARG A 245 27.06 1.35 -5.66
N GLU A 246 28.21 1.26 -6.31
CA GLU A 246 28.43 1.75 -7.68
C GLU A 246 27.56 1.00 -8.69
N VAL A 247 27.47 -0.33 -8.53
CA VAL A 247 26.61 -1.18 -9.36
C VAL A 247 25.14 -0.84 -9.16
N ALA A 248 24.69 -0.66 -7.91
CA ALA A 248 23.34 -0.27 -7.59
C ALA A 248 23.02 1.12 -8.19
N ASP A 249 23.90 2.11 -8.02
CA ASP A 249 23.73 3.46 -8.57
C ASP A 249 23.65 3.45 -10.10
N ALA A 250 24.56 2.72 -10.76
CA ALA A 250 24.57 2.60 -12.23
C ALA A 250 23.29 1.93 -12.75
N ALA A 251 22.85 0.86 -12.10
CA ALA A 251 21.60 0.17 -12.46
C ALA A 251 20.38 1.07 -12.29
N LEU A 252 20.27 1.76 -11.16
CA LEU A 252 19.13 2.64 -10.86
C LEU A 252 19.08 3.87 -11.75
N LYS A 253 20.23 4.42 -12.14
CA LYS A 253 20.32 5.47 -13.17
C LYS A 253 19.87 4.99 -14.55
N MET A 254 20.27 3.77 -14.95
CA MET A 254 19.81 3.16 -16.21
C MET A 254 18.28 2.96 -16.22
N LEU A 255 17.67 2.80 -15.05
CA LEU A 255 16.22 2.64 -14.86
C LEU A 255 15.47 3.96 -14.64
N ASP A 256 16.15 5.10 -14.86
CA ASP A 256 15.59 6.45 -14.66
C ASP A 256 15.05 6.74 -13.25
N VAL A 257 15.56 6.03 -12.23
CA VAL A 257 15.30 6.30 -10.82
C VAL A 257 16.38 7.21 -10.27
N ASP A 258 16.00 8.42 -9.87
CA ASP A 258 16.95 9.42 -9.38
C ASP A 258 17.48 9.13 -7.96
N PRO A 259 18.45 9.90 -7.44
CA PRO A 259 19.04 9.66 -6.12
C PRO A 259 18.07 9.72 -4.94
N VAL A 260 16.91 10.37 -5.09
CA VAL A 260 15.85 10.45 -4.05
C VAL A 260 14.68 9.53 -4.34
N GLY A 261 14.78 8.68 -5.36
CA GLY A 261 13.75 7.68 -5.69
C GLY A 261 12.60 8.21 -6.55
N LEU A 262 12.74 9.38 -7.20
CA LEU A 262 11.75 9.86 -8.16
C LEU A 262 11.94 9.17 -9.50
N ASP A 263 10.86 8.63 -10.04
CA ASP A 263 10.81 8.08 -11.41
C ASP A 263 10.48 9.15 -12.44
N VAL A 264 10.37 8.73 -13.69
CA VAL A 264 10.00 9.60 -14.81
C VAL A 264 8.65 10.29 -14.57
N MET A 265 7.67 9.57 -14.02
CA MET A 265 6.32 10.11 -13.81
C MET A 265 6.25 11.09 -12.64
N ASP A 266 6.99 10.85 -11.56
CA ASP A 266 7.10 11.80 -10.45
C ASP A 266 7.71 13.12 -10.94
N ARG A 267 8.81 13.02 -11.68
CA ARG A 267 9.46 14.21 -12.27
C ARG A 267 8.54 14.92 -13.25
N LYS A 268 7.83 14.17 -14.11
CA LYS A 268 6.86 14.73 -15.06
C LYS A 268 5.72 15.47 -14.35
N LEU A 269 5.22 14.92 -13.25
CA LEU A 269 4.17 15.55 -12.44
C LEU A 269 4.68 16.84 -11.81
N LEU A 270 5.82 16.80 -11.12
CA LEU A 270 6.39 17.99 -10.47
C LEU A 270 6.74 19.09 -11.49
N LEU A 271 7.39 18.72 -12.61
CA LEU A 271 7.71 19.65 -13.68
C LEU A 271 6.46 20.24 -14.33
N ALA A 272 5.39 19.45 -14.51
CA ALA A 272 4.13 19.98 -15.02
C ALA A 272 3.54 21.03 -14.07
N VAL A 273 3.56 20.81 -12.76
CA VAL A 273 3.13 21.82 -11.78
C VAL A 273 4.01 23.06 -11.83
N ILE A 274 5.33 22.91 -11.93
CA ILE A 274 6.28 24.02 -11.94
C ILE A 274 6.18 24.83 -13.24
N GLU A 275 6.31 24.17 -14.39
CA GLU A 275 6.49 24.83 -15.69
C GLU A 275 5.16 25.27 -16.31
N LYS A 276 4.13 24.40 -16.26
CA LYS A 276 2.83 24.68 -16.89
C LYS A 276 1.89 25.49 -16.00
N PHE A 277 2.01 25.34 -14.67
CA PHE A 277 1.10 25.98 -13.73
C PHE A 277 1.81 26.93 -12.74
N GLY A 278 3.05 27.33 -13.02
CA GLY A 278 3.79 28.30 -12.23
C GLY A 278 4.03 27.91 -10.78
N GLY A 279 4.12 26.62 -10.47
CA GLY A 279 4.25 26.08 -9.13
C GLY A 279 2.92 25.76 -8.43
N GLY A 280 1.81 26.05 -9.07
CA GLY A 280 0.44 25.80 -8.57
C GLY A 280 -0.21 27.05 -7.94
N PRO A 281 -1.44 26.94 -7.36
CA PRO A 281 -2.21 25.71 -7.19
C PRO A 281 -2.89 25.23 -8.48
N VAL A 282 -2.93 23.91 -8.69
CA VAL A 282 -3.58 23.27 -9.84
C VAL A 282 -4.52 22.14 -9.40
N GLY A 283 -5.69 22.03 -10.00
CA GLY A 283 -6.63 20.94 -9.77
C GLY A 283 -6.09 19.62 -10.31
N VAL A 284 -6.45 18.49 -9.65
CA VAL A 284 -5.95 17.16 -10.03
C VAL A 284 -6.35 16.78 -11.45
N ASP A 285 -7.55 17.13 -11.90
CA ASP A 285 -8.05 16.79 -13.24
C ASP A 285 -7.26 17.50 -14.34
N ASN A 286 -6.89 18.78 -14.11
CA ASN A 286 -6.01 19.51 -15.02
C ASN A 286 -4.60 18.92 -15.04
N LEU A 287 -4.11 18.47 -13.88
CA LEU A 287 -2.81 17.84 -13.77
C LEU A 287 -2.80 16.47 -14.48
N ALA A 288 -3.86 15.67 -14.29
CA ALA A 288 -4.08 14.39 -14.95
C ALA A 288 -4.03 14.56 -16.48
N ALA A 289 -4.80 15.51 -17.01
CA ALA A 289 -4.78 15.84 -18.44
C ALA A 289 -3.40 16.33 -18.91
N ALA A 290 -2.69 17.13 -18.10
CA ALA A 290 -1.39 17.70 -18.46
C ALA A 290 -0.27 16.65 -18.56
N ILE A 291 -0.34 15.56 -17.77
CA ILE A 291 0.66 14.49 -17.74
C ILE A 291 0.21 13.22 -18.45
N GLY A 292 -1.08 13.14 -18.88
CA GLY A 292 -1.63 11.97 -19.56
C GLY A 292 -1.80 10.76 -18.63
N GLU A 293 -2.24 10.99 -17.38
CA GLU A 293 -2.47 9.96 -16.38
C GLU A 293 -3.89 10.04 -15.81
N GLU A 294 -4.35 8.95 -15.20
CA GLU A 294 -5.61 8.94 -14.48
C GLU A 294 -5.49 9.66 -13.14
N ARG A 295 -6.58 10.29 -12.71
CA ARG A 295 -6.67 10.98 -11.43
C ARG A 295 -6.28 10.06 -10.26
N ASP A 296 -6.81 8.83 -10.24
CA ASP A 296 -6.56 7.86 -9.17
C ASP A 296 -5.08 7.48 -9.09
N THR A 297 -4.37 7.37 -10.24
CA THR A 297 -2.91 7.16 -10.27
C THR A 297 -2.17 8.29 -9.58
N ILE A 298 -2.59 9.54 -9.83
CA ILE A 298 -1.97 10.69 -9.16
C ILE A 298 -2.22 10.64 -7.66
N GLU A 299 -3.48 10.48 -7.23
CA GLU A 299 -3.88 10.58 -5.83
C GLU A 299 -3.38 9.40 -4.97
N ASP A 300 -3.33 8.18 -5.51
CA ASP A 300 -3.01 6.98 -4.74
C ASP A 300 -1.55 6.54 -4.85
N VAL A 301 -0.87 6.89 -5.95
CA VAL A 301 0.46 6.35 -6.24
C VAL A 301 1.55 7.44 -6.24
N LEU A 302 1.29 8.61 -6.86
CA LEU A 302 2.30 9.66 -6.99
C LEU A 302 2.34 10.59 -5.78
N GLU A 303 1.21 11.20 -5.47
CA GLU A 303 1.11 12.23 -4.44
C GLU A 303 1.57 11.78 -3.05
N PRO A 304 1.21 10.58 -2.53
CA PRO A 304 1.52 10.20 -1.15
C PRO A 304 3.01 10.31 -0.82
N TYR A 305 3.86 9.85 -1.73
CA TYR A 305 5.30 9.93 -1.56
C TYR A 305 5.82 11.37 -1.71
N LEU A 306 5.37 12.07 -2.75
CA LEU A 306 5.79 13.45 -3.02
C LEU A 306 5.39 14.42 -1.90
N ILE A 307 4.22 14.21 -1.29
CA ILE A 307 3.75 14.99 -0.14
C ILE A 307 4.60 14.68 1.09
N GLN A 308 4.86 13.39 1.36
CA GLN A 308 5.66 12.97 2.51
C GLN A 308 7.09 13.51 2.42
N GLN A 309 7.69 13.50 1.22
CA GLN A 309 9.03 14.04 0.99
C GLN A 309 9.05 15.57 0.93
N GLY A 310 7.90 16.20 1.06
CA GLY A 310 7.79 17.66 1.06
C GLY A 310 8.05 18.31 -0.30
N TYR A 311 7.86 17.59 -1.42
CA TYR A 311 7.92 18.15 -2.77
C TYR A 311 6.60 18.74 -3.24
N LEU A 312 5.48 18.20 -2.77
CA LEU A 312 4.13 18.58 -3.16
C LEU A 312 3.28 18.89 -1.91
N GLN A 313 2.35 19.82 -2.03
CA GLN A 313 1.36 20.11 -0.99
C GLN A 313 -0.06 20.08 -1.57
N ARG A 314 -1.01 19.53 -0.81
CA ARG A 314 -2.44 19.68 -1.06
C ARG A 314 -2.97 20.92 -0.35
N THR A 315 -3.62 21.78 -1.12
CA THR A 315 -4.34 22.96 -0.61
C THR A 315 -5.79 22.90 -1.01
N PRO A 316 -6.69 23.68 -0.39
CA PRO A 316 -8.09 23.76 -0.82
C PRO A 316 -8.28 24.19 -2.29
N ARG A 317 -7.29 24.86 -2.88
CA ARG A 317 -7.29 25.30 -4.28
C ARG A 317 -6.67 24.30 -5.25
N GLY A 318 -5.99 23.26 -4.74
CA GLY A 318 -5.31 22.26 -5.57
C GLY A 318 -3.89 21.92 -5.07
N ARG A 319 -3.09 21.37 -5.98
CA ARG A 319 -1.73 20.91 -5.72
C ARG A 319 -0.73 22.03 -5.99
N MET A 320 0.26 22.15 -5.11
CA MET A 320 1.35 23.13 -5.21
C MET A 320 2.69 22.44 -4.99
N CYS A 321 3.69 22.83 -5.79
CA CYS A 321 5.07 22.45 -5.53
C CYS A 321 5.67 23.30 -4.39
N THR A 322 6.49 22.67 -3.57
CA THR A 322 7.22 23.34 -2.49
C THR A 322 8.55 23.87 -2.96
N VAL A 323 9.21 24.66 -2.11
CA VAL A 323 10.59 25.12 -2.30
C VAL A 323 11.55 23.96 -2.59
N SER A 324 11.34 22.80 -1.91
CA SER A 324 12.17 21.61 -2.09
C SER A 324 12.07 21.03 -3.50
N ALA A 325 10.89 21.09 -4.14
CA ALA A 325 10.72 20.66 -5.52
C ALA A 325 11.52 21.54 -6.49
N PHE A 326 11.43 22.85 -6.37
CA PHE A 326 12.20 23.78 -7.22
C PHE A 326 13.71 23.58 -7.05
N ARG A 327 14.17 23.41 -5.81
CA ARG A 327 15.59 23.15 -5.50
C ARG A 327 16.06 21.84 -6.11
N HIS A 328 15.25 20.79 -6.06
CA HIS A 328 15.56 19.48 -6.62
C HIS A 328 15.86 19.54 -8.13
N PHE A 329 15.09 20.36 -8.87
CA PHE A 329 15.30 20.57 -10.31
C PHE A 329 16.27 21.72 -10.65
N GLY A 330 16.84 22.41 -9.65
CA GLY A 330 17.69 23.56 -9.87
C GLY A 330 16.96 24.77 -10.50
N LEU A 331 15.64 24.85 -10.30
CA LEU A 331 14.80 25.91 -10.86
C LEU A 331 14.60 27.06 -9.87
N ALA A 332 14.48 28.28 -10.40
CA ALA A 332 14.20 29.46 -9.60
C ALA A 332 12.76 29.42 -9.08
N GLN A 333 12.58 29.80 -7.82
CA GLN A 333 11.25 29.91 -7.22
C GLN A 333 10.51 31.14 -7.73
N PRO A 334 9.19 31.04 -7.99
CA PRO A 334 8.36 32.22 -8.19
C PRO A 334 8.32 33.06 -6.90
N ALA A 335 8.40 34.38 -7.01
CA ALA A 335 8.41 35.32 -5.89
C ALA A 335 7.20 35.15 -4.91
N ARG A 336 6.09 34.56 -5.38
CA ARG A 336 4.88 34.29 -4.59
C ARG A 336 4.98 33.10 -3.62
N LEU A 337 5.98 32.23 -3.76
CA LEU A 337 6.18 31.10 -2.84
C LEU A 337 7.09 31.45 -1.64
N GLY A 338 7.74 32.62 -1.67
CA GLY A 338 8.67 33.06 -0.63
C GLY A 338 8.04 33.84 0.54
N THR A 339 6.75 34.15 0.49
CA THR A 339 6.06 34.94 1.54
C THR A 339 4.64 34.45 1.77
N ALA A 340 4.51 33.32 2.41
CA ALA A 340 3.31 33.00 3.16
C ALA A 340 3.75 32.77 4.62
N ASP A 341 4.13 33.85 5.30
CA ASP A 341 4.01 33.91 6.73
C ASP A 341 2.52 33.76 7.07
N LEU A 342 2.19 32.62 7.64
CA LEU A 342 0.82 32.23 8.05
C LEU A 342 0.30 33.11 9.22
N TRP A 343 0.98 34.20 9.58
CA TRP A 343 0.71 35.01 10.78
C TRP A 343 0.56 36.51 10.51
N ASP A 344 0.64 37.00 9.29
CA ASP A 344 0.29 38.37 8.96
C ASP A 344 -1.20 38.49 8.64
N SER A 345 -2.01 38.54 9.70
CA SER A 345 -3.33 39.17 9.67
C SER A 345 -3.14 40.67 9.70
N PRO A 346 -3.65 41.45 8.74
CA PRO A 346 -3.68 42.92 8.90
C PRO A 346 -4.55 43.24 10.11
N LYS A 347 -3.93 43.95 11.07
CA LYS A 347 -4.67 44.69 12.07
C LYS A 347 -5.28 45.89 11.36
N GLU A 348 -6.58 45.93 11.23
CA GLU A 348 -7.42 47.11 11.31
C GLU A 348 -8.74 46.76 12.00
#